data_993147259fff8f5b46d999099b7667dc
#
_entry.id   993147259fff8f5b46d999099b7667dc
#
_cell.length_a   1.000
_cell.length_b   1.000
_cell.length_c   1.000
_cell.angle_alpha   90.00
_cell.angle_beta   90.00
_cell.angle_gamma   90.00
#
_symmetry.space_group_name_H-M   'P 1'
#
loop_
_entity.id
_entity.type
_entity.pdbx_description
1 polymer ?
#
loop_
_entity_poly.entity_id
_entity_poly.type
_entity_poly.pdbx_seq_one_letter_code
_entity_poly.pdbx_strand_id
1 'polypeptide(L)'
;DLLEQNIRKLRDDSTENSLLLTEKNRALMEKQDYEIYAATLRERNRIAREIHDNVGHLLSRSILMVGAAKTVNQSEAVAPILENLNRSLDQAMTSIRTSVHDLHDESVNLKESAESLVKDFSFCPVSLTYDMGLDIPREVKYCILSILKEGLSNIARHSGASLASVTIREHPAFYQFSIEDNGNGGCAFSGGIGLSNMRDRLASLHGTLQIRSEKGFHLFITIPKEQELSL
;
A
#
# COMPACT_ATOMS: atom_id res chain seq x y z
N ASP A 1 -25.82 34.69 -35.88
CA ASP A 1 -26.95 33.96 -36.46
C ASP A 1 -27.18 32.60 -35.86
N LEU A 2 -28.39 32.05 -35.98
CA LEU A 2 -28.80 30.80 -35.33
C LEU A 2 -27.87 29.61 -35.66
N LEU A 3 -27.33 29.58 -36.87
CA LEU A 3 -26.37 28.56 -37.33
C LEU A 3 -25.03 28.67 -36.63
N GLU A 4 -24.50 29.86 -36.44
CA GLU A 4 -23.26 30.11 -35.71
C GLU A 4 -23.37 29.78 -34.22
N GLN A 5 -24.52 30.08 -33.61
CA GLN A 5 -24.81 29.69 -32.22
C GLN A 5 -24.88 28.17 -32.07
N ASN A 6 -25.52 27.45 -32.99
CA ASN A 6 -25.58 26.00 -32.99
C ASN A 6 -24.17 25.37 -33.19
N ILE A 7 -23.36 25.91 -34.11
CA ILE A 7 -21.98 25.42 -34.31
C ILE A 7 -21.13 25.65 -33.07
N ARG A 8 -21.22 26.80 -32.41
CA ARG A 8 -20.52 27.06 -31.16
C ARG A 8 -20.94 26.08 -30.08
N LYS A 9 -22.24 25.86 -29.87
CA LYS A 9 -22.76 24.94 -28.89
C LYS A 9 -22.28 23.50 -29.13
N LEU A 10 -22.32 23.03 -30.38
CA LEU A 10 -21.82 21.71 -30.76
C LEU A 10 -20.29 21.58 -30.52
N ARG A 11 -19.54 22.64 -30.72
CA ARG A 11 -18.09 22.66 -30.46
C ARG A 11 -17.78 22.64 -28.97
N ASP A 12 -18.53 23.40 -28.17
CA ASP A 12 -18.40 23.44 -26.72
C ASP A 12 -18.78 22.08 -26.12
N ASP A 13 -19.90 21.50 -26.52
CA ASP A 13 -20.37 20.15 -26.12
C ASP A 13 -19.34 19.06 -26.53
N SER A 14 -18.72 19.18 -27.71
CA SER A 14 -17.69 18.25 -28.19
C SER A 14 -16.40 18.36 -27.38
N THR A 15 -15.99 19.58 -27.03
CA THR A 15 -14.78 19.79 -26.20
C THR A 15 -15.00 19.31 -24.76
N GLU A 16 -16.17 19.57 -24.19
CA GLU A 16 -16.55 19.09 -22.86
C GLU A 16 -16.60 17.55 -22.81
N ASN A 17 -17.23 16.93 -23.79
CA ASN A 17 -17.25 15.47 -23.91
C ASN A 17 -15.85 14.85 -24.08
N SER A 18 -14.97 15.50 -24.85
CA SER A 18 -13.59 15.06 -25.05
C SER A 18 -12.78 15.13 -23.74
N LEU A 19 -12.95 16.21 -22.98
CA LEU A 19 -12.32 16.35 -21.65
C LEU A 19 -12.82 15.29 -20.67
N LEU A 20 -14.14 15.08 -20.63
CA LEU A 20 -14.76 14.07 -19.78
C LEU A 20 -14.29 12.64 -20.11
N LEU A 21 -14.17 12.33 -21.41
CA LEU A 21 -13.66 11.04 -21.87
C LEU A 21 -12.19 10.84 -21.49
N THR A 22 -11.38 11.89 -21.61
CA THR A 22 -9.97 11.85 -21.24
C THR A 22 -9.80 11.61 -19.74
N GLU A 23 -10.61 12.28 -18.93
CA GLU A 23 -10.62 12.10 -17.47
C GLU A 23 -11.09 10.69 -17.06
N LYS A 24 -12.16 10.19 -17.69
CA LYS A 24 -12.63 8.82 -17.46
C LYS A 24 -11.61 7.77 -17.88
N ASN A 25 -10.95 7.94 -19.02
CA ASN A 25 -9.91 7.02 -19.47
C ASN A 25 -8.72 7.00 -18.52
N ARG A 26 -8.32 8.16 -17.99
CA ARG A 26 -7.26 8.23 -16.99
C ARG A 26 -7.64 7.52 -15.69
N ALA A 27 -8.85 7.74 -15.20
CA ALA A 27 -9.35 7.06 -14.00
C ALA A 27 -9.45 5.54 -14.19
N LEU A 28 -9.85 5.09 -15.40
CA LEU A 28 -9.88 3.66 -15.73
C LEU A 28 -8.47 3.05 -15.78
N MET A 29 -7.49 3.75 -16.36
CA MET A 29 -6.08 3.29 -16.37
C MET A 29 -5.52 3.17 -14.95
N GLU A 30 -5.72 4.18 -14.11
CA GLU A 30 -5.29 4.14 -12.71
C GLU A 30 -5.96 2.99 -11.94
N LYS A 31 -7.23 2.70 -12.23
CA LYS A 31 -7.94 1.56 -11.64
C LYS A 31 -7.38 0.22 -12.15
N GLN A 32 -7.12 0.11 -13.47
CA GLN A 32 -6.51 -1.09 -14.05
C GLN A 32 -5.13 -1.38 -13.46
N ASP A 33 -4.27 -0.38 -13.37
CA ASP A 33 -2.94 -0.52 -12.78
C ASP A 33 -3.02 -1.02 -11.33
N TYR A 34 -3.98 -0.49 -10.57
CA TYR A 34 -4.23 -0.96 -9.21
C TYR A 34 -4.73 -2.41 -9.16
N GLU A 35 -5.65 -2.80 -10.05
CA GLU A 35 -6.19 -4.17 -10.10
C GLU A 35 -5.10 -5.18 -10.49
N ILE A 36 -4.25 -4.85 -11.47
CA ILE A 36 -3.11 -5.67 -11.89
C ILE A 36 -2.12 -5.82 -10.73
N TYR A 37 -1.78 -4.71 -10.09
CA TYR A 37 -0.89 -4.72 -8.94
C TYR A 37 -1.46 -5.57 -7.79
N ALA A 38 -2.71 -5.36 -7.43
CA ALA A 38 -3.38 -6.14 -6.38
C ALA A 38 -3.48 -7.65 -6.73
N ALA A 39 -3.67 -7.99 -8.00
CA ALA A 39 -3.68 -9.38 -8.47
C ALA A 39 -2.28 -10.00 -8.36
N THR A 40 -1.24 -9.29 -8.80
CA THR A 40 0.16 -9.72 -8.69
C THR A 40 0.56 -10.02 -7.25
N LEU A 41 0.15 -9.15 -6.35
CA LEU A 41 0.44 -9.31 -4.93
C LEU A 41 -0.31 -10.49 -4.30
N ARG A 42 -1.59 -10.69 -4.66
CA ARG A 42 -2.34 -11.88 -4.21
C ARG A 42 -1.68 -13.17 -4.67
N GLU A 43 -1.21 -13.21 -5.92
CA GLU A 43 -0.52 -14.38 -6.48
C GLU A 43 0.83 -14.63 -5.79
N ARG A 44 1.64 -13.60 -5.53
CA ARG A 44 2.89 -13.73 -4.76
C ARG A 44 2.64 -14.31 -3.36
N ASN A 45 1.62 -13.84 -2.66
CA ASN A 45 1.24 -14.37 -1.34
C ASN A 45 0.74 -15.81 -1.41
N ARG A 46 0.01 -16.18 -2.48
CA ARG A 46 -0.41 -17.55 -2.71
C ARG A 46 0.80 -18.46 -2.88
N ILE A 47 1.75 -18.04 -3.73
CA ILE A 47 2.99 -18.77 -3.99
C ILE A 47 3.83 -18.90 -2.71
N ALA A 48 3.99 -17.83 -1.96
CA ALA A 48 4.75 -17.83 -0.70
C ALA A 48 4.18 -18.85 0.30
N ARG A 49 2.85 -18.88 0.47
CA ARG A 49 2.18 -19.89 1.32
C ARG A 49 2.37 -21.30 0.79
N GLU A 50 2.22 -21.51 -0.52
CA GLU A 50 2.38 -22.82 -1.14
C GLU A 50 3.82 -23.37 -1.00
N ILE A 51 4.83 -22.48 -1.13
CA ILE A 51 6.23 -22.83 -0.85
C ILE A 51 6.42 -23.17 0.62
N HIS A 52 5.89 -22.37 1.54
CA HIS A 52 5.99 -22.61 2.97
C HIS A 52 5.36 -23.98 3.35
N ASP A 53 4.16 -24.25 2.86
CA ASP A 53 3.41 -25.44 3.21
C ASP A 53 4.03 -26.71 2.58
N ASN A 54 4.40 -26.65 1.31
CA ASN A 54 4.92 -27.83 0.63
C ASN A 54 6.41 -28.06 0.91
N VAL A 55 7.25 -27.06 0.63
CA VAL A 55 8.71 -27.23 0.74
C VAL A 55 9.17 -27.15 2.19
N GLY A 56 8.58 -26.25 2.98
CA GLY A 56 8.89 -26.12 4.40
C GLY A 56 8.59 -27.41 5.17
N HIS A 57 7.43 -28.02 4.93
CA HIS A 57 7.07 -29.32 5.56
C HIS A 57 7.96 -30.47 5.10
N LEU A 58 8.32 -30.53 3.80
CA LEU A 58 9.23 -31.57 3.30
C LEU A 58 10.63 -31.46 3.91
N LEU A 59 11.18 -30.24 4.01
CA LEU A 59 12.49 -30.01 4.63
C LEU A 59 12.45 -30.33 6.13
N SER A 60 11.41 -29.90 6.86
CA SER A 60 11.27 -30.21 8.28
C SER A 60 11.23 -31.71 8.54
N ARG A 61 10.48 -32.46 7.70
CA ARG A 61 10.45 -33.93 7.79
C ARG A 61 11.82 -34.54 7.48
N SER A 62 12.53 -34.03 6.48
CA SER A 62 13.88 -34.52 6.13
C SER A 62 14.88 -34.27 7.25
N ILE A 63 14.87 -33.12 7.89
CA ILE A 63 15.69 -32.80 9.07
C ILE A 63 15.42 -33.76 10.22
N LEU A 64 14.14 -34.05 10.50
CA LEU A 64 13.76 -35.02 11.54
C LEU A 64 14.26 -36.43 11.20
N MET A 65 14.17 -36.87 9.94
CA MET A 65 14.65 -38.19 9.53
C MET A 65 16.19 -38.30 9.63
N VAL A 66 16.91 -37.26 9.25
CA VAL A 66 18.38 -37.23 9.40
C VAL A 66 18.75 -37.20 10.89
N GLY A 67 18.04 -36.43 11.71
CA GLY A 67 18.19 -36.42 13.16
C GLY A 67 17.99 -37.82 13.79
N ALA A 68 16.94 -38.53 13.39
CA ALA A 68 16.70 -39.92 13.84
C ALA A 68 17.80 -40.88 13.36
N ALA A 69 18.25 -40.75 12.10
CA ALA A 69 19.36 -41.55 11.58
C ALA A 69 20.67 -41.30 12.34
N LYS A 70 20.96 -40.07 12.77
CA LYS A 70 22.13 -39.73 13.62
C LYS A 70 22.07 -40.42 14.98
N THR A 71 20.90 -40.54 15.61
CA THR A 71 20.76 -41.16 16.93
C THR A 71 20.94 -42.71 16.90
N VAL A 72 20.63 -43.32 15.76
CA VAL A 72 20.75 -44.79 15.57
C VAL A 72 22.11 -45.19 14.97
N ASN A 73 22.80 -44.25 14.34
CA ASN A 73 24.06 -44.54 13.68
C ASN A 73 25.20 -44.77 14.69
N GLN A 74 25.86 -45.93 14.62
CA GLN A 74 27.03 -46.33 15.42
C GLN A 74 28.34 -46.29 14.60
N SER A 75 28.30 -45.89 13.33
CA SER A 75 29.48 -45.87 12.46
C SER A 75 30.14 -44.52 12.43
N GLU A 76 31.41 -44.46 12.84
CA GLU A 76 32.22 -43.23 12.77
C GLU A 76 32.40 -42.70 11.35
N ALA A 77 32.37 -43.56 10.34
CA ALA A 77 32.48 -43.18 8.92
C ALA A 77 31.24 -42.49 8.39
N VAL A 78 30.05 -42.78 8.93
CA VAL A 78 28.76 -42.23 8.48
C VAL A 78 28.38 -40.96 9.24
N ALA A 79 28.89 -40.79 10.46
CA ALA A 79 28.57 -39.63 11.32
C ALA A 79 28.84 -38.27 10.62
N PRO A 80 30.02 -38.03 10.00
CA PRO A 80 30.29 -36.76 9.33
C PRO A 80 29.40 -36.51 8.07
N ILE A 81 28.96 -37.57 7.41
CA ILE A 81 28.06 -37.48 6.25
C ILE A 81 26.69 -37.01 6.71
N LEU A 82 26.14 -37.60 7.78
CA LEU A 82 24.87 -37.19 8.35
C LEU A 82 24.91 -35.77 8.91
N GLU A 83 26.04 -35.37 9.50
CA GLU A 83 26.25 -34.00 9.98
C GLU A 83 26.23 -32.98 8.84
N ASN A 84 26.96 -33.27 7.74
CA ASN A 84 26.96 -32.41 6.55
C ASN A 84 25.59 -32.33 5.91
N LEU A 85 24.85 -33.42 5.84
CA LEU A 85 23.49 -33.47 5.30
C LEU A 85 22.52 -32.64 6.16
N ASN A 86 22.59 -32.79 7.48
CA ASN A 86 21.78 -32.00 8.39
C ASN A 86 22.04 -30.50 8.23
N ARG A 87 23.30 -30.10 8.16
CA ARG A 87 23.71 -28.71 7.93
C ARG A 87 23.20 -28.15 6.61
N SER A 88 23.27 -28.95 5.54
CA SER A 88 22.77 -28.56 4.23
C SER A 88 21.24 -28.36 4.21
N LEU A 89 20.51 -29.23 4.92
CA LEU A 89 19.06 -29.09 5.08
C LEU A 89 18.67 -27.86 5.89
N ASP A 90 19.40 -27.57 6.99
CA ASP A 90 19.19 -26.38 7.80
C ASP A 90 19.47 -25.09 7.02
N GLN A 91 20.53 -25.10 6.20
CA GLN A 91 20.83 -23.97 5.30
C GLN A 91 19.72 -23.81 4.23
N ALA A 92 19.26 -24.89 3.63
CA ALA A 92 18.17 -24.85 2.66
C ALA A 92 16.87 -24.31 3.30
N MET A 93 16.54 -24.76 4.52
CA MET A 93 15.38 -24.26 5.29
C MET A 93 15.51 -22.75 5.55
N THR A 94 16.68 -22.30 5.96
CA THR A 94 16.95 -20.87 6.22
C THR A 94 16.82 -20.06 4.93
N SER A 95 17.42 -20.54 3.83
CA SER A 95 17.33 -19.84 2.52
C SER A 95 15.90 -19.74 2.02
N ILE A 96 15.11 -20.81 2.15
CA ILE A 96 13.70 -20.78 1.76
C ILE A 96 12.91 -19.82 2.65
N ARG A 97 13.11 -19.86 3.97
CA ARG A 97 12.45 -18.90 4.87
C ARG A 97 12.77 -17.47 4.49
N THR A 98 14.04 -17.16 4.22
CA THR A 98 14.44 -15.82 3.79
C THR A 98 13.79 -15.46 2.45
N SER A 99 13.83 -16.35 1.44
CA SER A 99 13.23 -16.10 0.13
C SER A 99 11.70 -15.94 0.19
N VAL A 100 11.03 -16.73 1.01
CA VAL A 100 9.57 -16.63 1.24
C VAL A 100 9.25 -15.37 2.05
N HIS A 101 10.07 -15.02 3.03
CA HIS A 101 9.96 -13.78 3.78
C HIS A 101 10.17 -12.57 2.86
N ASP A 102 11.18 -12.60 1.97
CA ASP A 102 11.41 -11.54 0.99
C ASP A 102 10.25 -11.44 -0.02
N LEU A 103 9.66 -12.56 -0.45
CA LEU A 103 8.43 -12.58 -1.26
C LEU A 103 7.21 -12.05 -0.47
N HIS A 104 7.22 -12.20 0.85
CA HIS A 104 6.18 -11.71 1.76
C HIS A 104 6.44 -10.26 2.19
N ASP A 105 7.72 -9.91 2.38
CA ASP A 105 8.23 -8.61 2.87
C ASP A 105 8.60 -7.60 1.77
N GLU A 106 8.44 -7.93 0.50
CA GLU A 106 8.17 -6.89 -0.51
C GLU A 106 6.83 -6.18 -0.18
N SER A 107 6.43 -6.23 1.08
CA SER A 107 5.52 -5.30 1.69
C SER A 107 6.16 -3.94 1.60
N VAL A 108 5.56 -3.08 0.81
CA VAL A 108 5.88 -1.66 0.71
C VAL A 108 6.36 -1.15 2.06
N ASN A 109 7.61 -0.73 2.13
CA ASN A 109 8.09 0.00 3.29
C ASN A 109 7.34 1.33 3.30
N LEU A 110 6.32 1.42 4.15
CA LEU A 110 5.43 2.59 4.22
C LEU A 110 6.23 3.87 4.42
N LYS A 111 7.26 3.83 5.27
CA LYS A 111 8.11 4.98 5.56
C LYS A 111 8.88 5.44 4.32
N GLU A 112 9.65 4.57 3.70
CA GLU A 112 10.45 4.88 2.51
C GLU A 112 9.59 5.34 1.34
N SER A 113 8.43 4.69 1.13
CA SER A 113 7.50 5.06 0.08
C SER A 113 6.84 6.42 0.32
N ALA A 114 6.47 6.72 1.57
CA ALA A 114 5.93 8.03 1.93
C ALA A 114 6.99 9.14 1.82
N GLU A 115 8.23 8.88 2.26
CA GLU A 115 9.37 9.79 2.11
C GLU A 115 9.67 10.07 0.63
N SER A 116 9.63 9.05 -0.24
CA SER A 116 9.82 9.23 -1.68
C SER A 116 8.72 10.09 -2.30
N LEU A 117 7.45 9.80 -2.01
CA LEU A 117 6.32 10.60 -2.51
C LEU A 117 6.41 12.07 -2.10
N VAL A 118 6.81 12.34 -0.85
CA VAL A 118 7.00 13.69 -0.34
C VAL A 118 8.20 14.37 -0.98
N LYS A 119 9.30 13.66 -1.18
CA LYS A 119 10.52 14.17 -1.83
C LYS A 119 10.30 14.51 -3.31
N ASP A 120 9.53 13.68 -4.01
CA ASP A 120 9.22 13.87 -5.43
C ASP A 120 8.17 14.98 -5.66
N PHE A 121 7.53 15.45 -4.60
CA PHE A 121 6.54 16.50 -4.66
C PHE A 121 7.21 17.88 -4.73
N SER A 122 7.06 18.56 -5.87
CA SER A 122 7.78 19.80 -6.19
C SER A 122 6.94 21.08 -6.09
N PHE A 123 5.61 20.98 -5.84
CA PHE A 123 4.71 22.14 -5.84
C PHE A 123 4.96 23.09 -4.66
N CYS A 124 5.08 22.56 -3.45
CA CYS A 124 5.44 23.31 -2.24
C CYS A 124 6.22 22.41 -1.27
N PRO A 125 6.96 22.98 -0.29
CA PRO A 125 7.57 22.19 0.76
C PRO A 125 6.53 21.39 1.56
N VAL A 126 6.86 20.11 1.84
CA VAL A 126 6.02 19.21 2.64
C VAL A 126 6.83 18.70 3.82
N SER A 127 6.31 18.86 5.03
CA SER A 127 6.86 18.22 6.23
C SER A 127 6.21 16.86 6.44
N LEU A 128 7.00 15.80 6.65
CA LEU A 128 6.52 14.46 6.98
C LEU A 128 6.83 14.13 8.43
N THR A 129 5.80 13.83 9.21
CA THR A 129 5.93 13.24 10.55
C THR A 129 5.51 11.78 10.46
N TYR A 130 6.44 10.87 10.75
CA TYR A 130 6.21 9.43 10.70
C TYR A 130 6.48 8.80 12.07
N ASP A 131 5.45 8.24 12.68
CA ASP A 131 5.48 7.62 14.00
C ASP A 131 4.61 6.34 13.96
N MET A 132 5.17 5.30 13.34
CA MET A 132 4.52 4.01 13.13
C MET A 132 5.46 2.88 13.55
N GLY A 133 4.87 1.80 14.08
CA GLY A 133 5.59 0.55 14.36
C GLY A 133 6.00 -0.22 13.09
N LEU A 134 6.53 -1.41 13.29
CA LEU A 134 6.99 -2.28 12.19
C LEU A 134 5.85 -3.12 11.62
N ASP A 135 4.92 -3.57 12.48
CA ASP A 135 3.84 -4.50 12.12
C ASP A 135 2.57 -3.76 11.70
N ILE A 136 2.58 -3.22 10.49
CA ILE A 136 1.41 -2.52 9.92
C ILE A 136 0.78 -3.44 8.89
N PRO A 137 -0.54 -3.71 8.99
CA PRO A 137 -1.27 -4.47 7.97
C PRO A 137 -1.07 -3.88 6.59
N ARG A 138 -0.91 -4.75 5.62
CA ARG A 138 -0.61 -4.40 4.24
C ARG A 138 -1.68 -3.51 3.63
N GLU A 139 -2.93 -3.83 3.84
CA GLU A 139 -4.08 -3.08 3.37
C GLU A 139 -4.05 -1.64 3.88
N VAL A 140 -3.61 -1.45 5.12
CA VAL A 140 -3.43 -0.13 5.74
C VAL A 140 -2.30 0.64 5.06
N LYS A 141 -1.14 -0.02 4.80
CA LYS A 141 -0.01 0.61 4.09
C LYS A 141 -0.42 1.14 2.71
N TYR A 142 -1.11 0.29 1.93
CA TYR A 142 -1.58 0.69 0.59
C TYR A 142 -2.65 1.76 0.62
N CYS A 143 -3.57 1.68 1.56
CA CYS A 143 -4.59 2.70 1.75
C CYS A 143 -3.93 4.06 2.01
N ILE A 144 -3.01 4.13 2.97
CA ILE A 144 -2.29 5.37 3.32
C ILE A 144 -1.52 5.92 2.12
N LEU A 145 -0.72 5.10 1.41
CA LEU A 145 0.08 5.57 0.26
C LEU A 145 -0.78 6.05 -0.90
N SER A 146 -1.88 5.36 -1.18
CA SER A 146 -2.81 5.76 -2.22
C SER A 146 -3.46 7.11 -1.91
N ILE A 147 -3.86 7.32 -0.65
CA ILE A 147 -4.48 8.57 -0.21
C ILE A 147 -3.44 9.69 -0.13
N LEU A 148 -2.21 9.39 0.28
CA LEU A 148 -1.10 10.34 0.26
C LEU A 148 -0.85 10.87 -1.16
N LYS A 149 -0.74 9.96 -2.14
CA LYS A 149 -0.54 10.33 -3.55
C LYS A 149 -1.66 11.22 -4.07
N GLU A 150 -2.91 10.85 -3.82
CA GLU A 150 -4.07 11.62 -4.24
C GLU A 150 -4.17 12.97 -3.51
N GLY A 151 -3.89 13.00 -2.19
CA GLY A 151 -3.87 14.23 -1.40
C GLY A 151 -2.83 15.22 -1.88
N LEU A 152 -1.59 14.77 -2.15
CA LEU A 152 -0.55 15.61 -2.73
C LEU A 152 -0.94 16.12 -4.13
N SER A 153 -1.56 15.27 -4.97
CA SER A 153 -2.09 15.68 -6.28
C SER A 153 -3.15 16.77 -6.15
N ASN A 154 -4.04 16.65 -5.17
CA ASN A 154 -5.08 17.64 -4.91
C ASN A 154 -4.50 18.97 -4.44
N ILE A 155 -3.48 18.95 -3.57
CA ILE A 155 -2.76 20.15 -3.16
C ILE A 155 -2.17 20.85 -4.39
N ALA A 156 -1.47 20.13 -5.26
CA ALA A 156 -0.84 20.70 -6.44
C ALA A 156 -1.84 21.33 -7.42
N ARG A 157 -3.05 20.74 -7.54
CA ARG A 157 -4.04 21.20 -8.51
C ARG A 157 -4.96 22.31 -7.98
N HIS A 158 -5.22 22.35 -6.69
CA HIS A 158 -6.37 23.09 -6.17
C HIS A 158 -6.06 24.00 -4.98
N SER A 159 -4.95 23.81 -4.26
CA SER A 159 -4.79 24.51 -2.97
C SER A 159 -4.21 25.91 -3.08
N GLY A 160 -3.30 26.15 -4.04
CA GLY A 160 -2.47 27.38 -4.04
C GLY A 160 -1.60 27.51 -2.79
N ALA A 161 -1.33 26.40 -2.09
CA ALA A 161 -0.59 26.39 -0.85
C ALA A 161 0.90 26.70 -1.05
N SER A 162 1.50 27.29 -0.03
CA SER A 162 2.95 27.52 0.06
C SER A 162 3.64 26.54 1.01
N LEU A 163 2.88 25.78 1.79
CA LEU A 163 3.37 24.77 2.74
C LEU A 163 2.31 23.71 2.95
N ALA A 164 2.76 22.44 3.08
CA ALA A 164 1.92 21.33 3.48
C ALA A 164 2.57 20.48 4.55
N SER A 165 1.77 19.72 5.28
CA SER A 165 2.23 18.77 6.29
C SER A 165 1.50 17.43 6.14
N VAL A 166 2.24 16.35 6.37
CA VAL A 166 1.75 14.97 6.37
C VAL A 166 2.11 14.34 7.70
N THR A 167 1.12 13.74 8.35
CA THR A 167 1.34 12.99 9.59
C THR A 167 0.81 11.59 9.44
N ILE A 168 1.64 10.60 9.73
CA ILE A 168 1.32 9.18 9.77
C ILE A 168 1.69 8.69 11.16
N ARG A 169 0.72 8.28 11.96
CA ARG A 169 0.92 7.89 13.36
C ARG A 169 0.13 6.66 13.74
N GLU A 170 0.75 5.81 14.53
CA GLU A 170 0.12 4.65 15.13
C GLU A 170 -0.32 4.97 16.57
N HIS A 171 -1.58 4.63 16.87
CA HIS A 171 -2.14 4.65 18.21
C HIS A 171 -2.47 3.23 18.68
N PRO A 172 -2.67 3.00 19.98
CA PRO A 172 -3.00 1.66 20.48
C PRO A 172 -4.21 1.01 19.80
N ALA A 173 -5.24 1.80 19.44
CA ALA A 173 -6.49 1.29 18.89
C ALA A 173 -6.72 1.60 17.40
N PHE A 174 -5.93 2.47 16.80
CA PHE A 174 -6.14 2.90 15.40
C PHE A 174 -4.85 3.46 14.79
N TYR A 175 -4.82 3.52 13.45
CA TYR A 175 -3.84 4.27 12.67
C TYR A 175 -4.42 5.62 12.29
N GLN A 176 -3.63 6.67 12.45
CA GLN A 176 -3.96 8.04 12.08
C GLN A 176 -3.15 8.45 10.87
N PHE A 177 -3.82 9.06 9.90
CA PHE A 177 -3.19 9.70 8.77
C PHE A 177 -3.83 11.07 8.53
N SER A 178 -3.01 12.12 8.38
CA SER A 178 -3.52 13.45 8.04
C SER A 178 -2.64 14.16 7.03
N ILE A 179 -3.28 14.95 6.19
CA ILE A 179 -2.65 15.88 5.25
C ILE A 179 -3.27 17.25 5.48
N GLU A 180 -2.43 18.26 5.64
CA GLU A 180 -2.83 19.65 5.81
C GLU A 180 -2.06 20.55 4.86
N ASP A 181 -2.70 21.59 4.33
CA ASP A 181 -2.05 22.66 3.60
C ASP A 181 -2.52 24.04 4.06
N ASN A 182 -1.74 25.04 3.80
CA ASN A 182 -2.04 26.43 4.14
C ASN A 182 -2.66 27.23 2.99
N GLY A 183 -3.25 26.57 2.02
CA GLY A 183 -3.86 27.21 0.85
C GLY A 183 -5.20 27.88 1.11
N ASN A 184 -5.87 28.30 0.05
CA ASN A 184 -7.09 29.10 0.16
C ASN A 184 -8.37 28.31 0.50
N GLY A 185 -8.29 26.97 0.70
CA GLY A 185 -9.43 26.12 0.99
C GLY A 185 -10.56 26.30 -0.01
N GLY A 186 -10.45 25.77 -1.22
CA GLY A 186 -11.46 25.99 -2.25
C GLY A 186 -12.70 25.12 -2.07
N CYS A 187 -13.89 25.64 -2.38
CA CYS A 187 -15.16 24.91 -2.42
C CYS A 187 -15.24 23.76 -3.43
N ALA A 188 -14.17 23.46 -4.18
CA ALA A 188 -14.16 22.48 -5.24
C ALA A 188 -14.08 21.00 -4.78
N PHE A 189 -14.02 20.74 -3.47
CA PHE A 189 -13.87 19.38 -2.93
C PHE A 189 -15.19 18.62 -2.68
N SER A 190 -16.33 19.21 -2.99
CA SER A 190 -17.62 18.54 -2.84
C SER A 190 -17.90 17.57 -3.97
N GLY A 191 -17.25 16.39 -3.98
CA GLY A 191 -17.70 15.28 -4.80
C GLY A 191 -16.83 14.84 -5.97
N GLY A 192 -15.55 15.20 -6.02
CA GLY A 192 -14.64 14.68 -7.04
C GLY A 192 -14.41 13.16 -6.92
N ILE A 193 -14.14 12.49 -8.05
CA ILE A 193 -13.88 11.04 -8.13
C ILE A 193 -12.79 10.60 -7.15
N GLY A 194 -11.76 11.42 -6.93
CA GLY A 194 -10.67 11.14 -5.97
C GLY A 194 -11.16 10.97 -4.53
N LEU A 195 -12.04 11.84 -4.06
CA LEU A 195 -12.59 11.73 -2.69
C LEU A 195 -13.56 10.55 -2.52
N SER A 196 -14.32 10.21 -3.56
CA SER A 196 -15.14 8.99 -3.57
C SER A 196 -14.27 7.75 -3.45
N ASN A 197 -13.22 7.66 -4.26
CA ASN A 197 -12.27 6.54 -4.22
C ASN A 197 -11.57 6.40 -2.85
N MET A 198 -11.23 7.53 -2.19
CA MET A 198 -10.67 7.50 -0.83
C MET A 198 -11.68 6.93 0.18
N ARG A 199 -12.96 7.35 0.10
CA ARG A 199 -14.01 6.83 0.98
C ARG A 199 -14.25 5.34 0.79
N ASP A 200 -14.32 4.88 -0.45
CA ASP A 200 -14.54 3.46 -0.77
C ASP A 200 -13.40 2.58 -0.24
N ARG A 201 -12.15 3.05 -0.37
CA ARG A 201 -10.97 2.35 0.19
C ARG A 201 -10.98 2.30 1.71
N LEU A 202 -11.36 3.40 2.36
CA LEU A 202 -11.45 3.45 3.82
C LEU A 202 -12.60 2.61 4.36
N ALA A 203 -13.71 2.55 3.63
CA ALA A 203 -14.85 1.72 4.01
C ALA A 203 -14.48 0.23 4.09
N SER A 204 -13.61 -0.27 3.20
CA SER A 204 -13.13 -1.66 3.26
C SER A 204 -12.25 -1.97 4.49
N LEU A 205 -11.71 -0.95 5.15
CA LEU A 205 -10.90 -1.03 6.37
C LEU A 205 -11.65 -0.49 7.60
N HIS A 206 -12.95 -0.30 7.50
CA HIS A 206 -13.76 0.33 8.56
C HIS A 206 -13.22 1.69 9.02
N GLY A 207 -12.46 2.37 8.13
CA GLY A 207 -11.84 3.65 8.39
C GLY A 207 -12.83 4.81 8.25
N THR A 208 -12.46 5.95 8.81
CA THR A 208 -13.24 7.20 8.71
C THR A 208 -12.42 8.27 8.00
N LEU A 209 -13.12 9.13 7.24
CA LEU A 209 -12.55 10.27 6.54
C LEU A 209 -13.26 11.55 6.99
N GLN A 210 -12.50 12.50 7.52
CA GLN A 210 -12.96 13.85 7.81
C GLN A 210 -12.21 14.86 6.94
N ILE A 211 -12.92 15.80 6.36
CA ILE A 211 -12.36 16.85 5.51
C ILE A 211 -12.82 18.20 6.06
N ARG A 212 -11.87 19.13 6.21
CA ARG A 212 -12.12 20.52 6.58
C ARG A 212 -11.42 21.42 5.56
N SER A 213 -12.05 22.53 5.18
CA SER A 213 -11.55 23.43 4.15
C SER A 213 -11.72 24.92 4.51
N GLU A 214 -11.83 25.26 5.80
CA GLU A 214 -12.08 26.64 6.24
C GLU A 214 -10.84 27.55 6.12
N LYS A 215 -9.64 27.00 6.39
CA LYS A 215 -8.34 27.71 6.32
C LYS A 215 -7.30 26.73 5.79
N GLY A 216 -7.25 26.56 4.47
CA GLY A 216 -6.50 25.49 3.85
C GLY A 216 -7.32 24.19 3.75
N PHE A 217 -6.72 23.14 3.24
CA PHE A 217 -7.31 21.81 3.17
C PHE A 217 -6.74 20.93 4.27
N HIS A 218 -7.61 20.34 5.04
CA HIS A 218 -7.24 19.38 6.07
C HIS A 218 -8.02 18.09 5.86
N LEU A 219 -7.31 17.03 5.55
CA LEU A 219 -7.80 15.67 5.43
C LEU A 219 -7.33 14.87 6.65
N PHE A 220 -8.25 14.28 7.38
CA PHE A 220 -7.97 13.49 8.56
C PHE A 220 -8.62 12.12 8.45
N ILE A 221 -7.85 11.07 8.66
CA ILE A 221 -8.25 9.69 8.51
C ILE A 221 -7.89 8.90 9.75
N THR A 222 -8.81 8.04 10.16
CA THR A 222 -8.54 6.99 11.15
C THR A 222 -8.91 5.63 10.60
N ILE A 223 -8.07 4.62 10.83
CA ILE A 223 -8.30 3.22 10.48
C ILE A 223 -8.19 2.42 11.77
N PRO A 224 -9.25 1.75 12.23
CA PRO A 224 -9.21 0.96 13.44
C PRO A 224 -8.26 -0.22 13.28
N LYS A 225 -7.58 -0.59 14.36
CA LYS A 225 -6.84 -1.85 14.42
C LYS A 225 -7.84 -2.97 14.70
N GLU A 226 -7.74 -4.07 13.95
CA GLU A 226 -8.45 -5.27 14.32
C GLU A 226 -7.95 -5.72 15.69
N GLN A 227 -8.83 -5.76 16.67
CA GLN A 227 -8.53 -6.39 17.95
C GLN A 227 -8.45 -7.89 17.69
N GLU A 228 -7.27 -8.49 17.81
CA GLU A 228 -7.19 -9.94 18.05
C GLU A 228 -8.01 -10.22 19.31
N LEU A 229 -9.20 -10.77 19.12
CA LEU A 229 -9.95 -11.39 20.20
C LEU A 229 -9.10 -12.58 20.67
N SER A 230 -8.28 -12.33 21.69
CA SER A 230 -7.64 -13.39 22.47
C SER A 230 -8.75 -14.26 23.07
N LEU A 231 -8.97 -15.41 22.44
CA LEU A 231 -9.75 -16.51 23.01
C LEU A 231 -8.88 -17.31 23.99
#